data_734937f361442daa979404907d4f38cb
#
_entry.id   734937f361442daa979404907d4f38cb
#
_cell.length_a   1.000
_cell.length_b   1.000
_cell.length_c   1.000
_cell.angle_alpha   90.00
_cell.angle_beta   90.00
_cell.angle_gamma   90.00
#
_symmetry.space_group_name_H-M   'P 1'
#
loop_
_entity.id
_entity.type
_entity.pdbx_description
1 polymer ?
#
loop_
_entity_poly.entity_id
_entity_poly.type
_entity_poly.pdbx_seq_one_letter_code
_entity_poly.pdbx_strand_id
1 'polypeptide(L)'
;MKYKKLLKLQRFDTPTICNGLELLDASFKIKGYSKEKFFCLNPKIKPMVGYAKTAKISSLKHNKKTKNSIRMDYYEYVNEGDYPKISVIYDQHKNPVGSFWGEVNANIHHKLGCLGVITNGSVRDLDVIPKNFQFLSKTLSPSHAEVSLMEFGTKVKFMGMEIKDNDLIHADVHGAVS
;
A
#
# COMPACT_ATOMS: atom_id res chain seq x y z
N MET A 1 5.04 16.74 -6.52
CA MET A 1 5.34 17.74 -5.43
C MET A 1 6.80 17.59 -5.02
N LYS A 2 7.53 18.69 -4.72
CA LYS A 2 8.93 18.55 -4.26
C LYS A 2 9.00 17.79 -2.93
N TYR A 3 9.94 16.86 -2.78
CA TYR A 3 10.15 16.01 -1.60
C TYR A 3 10.06 16.76 -0.25
N LYS A 4 10.67 17.96 -0.15
CA LYS A 4 10.60 18.80 1.05
C LYS A 4 9.17 19.19 1.46
N LYS A 5 8.22 19.28 0.51
CA LYS A 5 6.80 19.56 0.82
C LYS A 5 6.09 18.33 1.37
N LEU A 6 6.43 17.13 0.87
CA LEU A 6 5.89 15.86 1.38
C LEU A 6 6.30 15.64 2.84
N LEU A 7 7.55 15.94 3.19
CA LEU A 7 8.03 15.85 4.58
C LEU A 7 7.26 16.75 5.56
N LYS A 8 6.69 17.88 5.09
CA LYS A 8 5.85 18.71 5.95
C LYS A 8 4.52 18.02 6.28
N LEU A 9 3.96 17.25 5.36
CA LEU A 9 2.71 16.52 5.59
C LEU A 9 2.88 15.41 6.64
N GLN A 10 4.06 14.83 6.77
CA GLN A 10 4.37 13.83 7.81
C GLN A 10 4.30 14.36 9.26
N ARG A 11 4.11 15.66 9.45
CA ARG A 11 3.95 16.28 10.78
C ARG A 11 2.51 16.18 11.29
N PHE A 12 1.57 15.86 10.42
CA PHE A 12 0.15 15.72 10.72
C PHE A 12 -0.25 14.25 10.67
N ASP A 13 -1.19 13.88 11.49
CA ASP A 13 -1.84 12.57 11.39
C ASP A 13 -2.85 12.54 10.24
N THR A 14 -3.26 11.33 9.83
CA THR A 14 -4.21 11.15 8.74
C THR A 14 -5.57 11.83 9.02
N PRO A 15 -6.15 11.79 10.23
CA PRO A 15 -7.36 12.55 10.56
C PRO A 15 -7.22 14.06 10.32
N THR A 16 -6.10 14.67 10.69
CA THR A 16 -5.85 16.10 10.44
C THR A 16 -5.79 16.40 8.94
N ILE A 17 -5.18 15.52 8.15
CA ILE A 17 -5.17 15.66 6.68
C ILE A 17 -6.58 15.53 6.11
N CYS A 18 -7.39 14.58 6.57
CA CYS A 18 -8.79 14.45 6.16
C CYS A 18 -9.59 15.75 6.46
N ASN A 19 -9.47 16.29 7.67
CA ASN A 19 -10.13 17.55 8.03
C ASN A 19 -9.71 18.71 7.09
N GLY A 20 -8.42 18.78 6.74
CA GLY A 20 -7.92 19.78 5.80
C GLY A 20 -8.48 19.62 4.39
N LEU A 21 -8.60 18.37 3.91
CA LEU A 21 -9.19 18.06 2.60
C LEU A 21 -10.69 18.39 2.55
N GLU A 22 -11.44 18.15 3.65
CA GLU A 22 -12.86 18.51 3.75
C GLU A 22 -13.11 20.02 3.63
N LEU A 23 -12.18 20.85 4.07
CA LEU A 23 -12.24 22.30 3.91
C LEU A 23 -12.04 22.73 2.46
N LEU A 24 -11.29 21.95 1.68
CA LEU A 24 -11.03 22.23 0.27
C LEU A 24 -12.13 21.67 -0.64
N ASP A 25 -12.64 20.49 -0.33
CA ASP A 25 -13.73 19.82 -1.05
C ASP A 25 -14.57 18.99 -0.07
N ALA A 26 -15.80 19.42 0.16
CA ALA A 26 -16.74 18.77 1.08
C ALA A 26 -17.05 17.30 0.73
N SER A 27 -16.74 16.85 -0.50
CA SER A 27 -16.90 15.46 -0.90
C SER A 27 -15.98 14.50 -0.13
N PHE A 28 -14.87 15.00 0.44
CA PHE A 28 -13.97 14.21 1.30
C PHE A 28 -14.62 13.76 2.63
N LYS A 29 -15.78 14.30 3.00
CA LYS A 29 -16.59 13.77 4.11
C LYS A 29 -17.08 12.33 3.87
N ILE A 30 -17.19 11.91 2.63
CA ILE A 30 -17.77 10.61 2.26
C ILE A 30 -16.89 9.74 1.36
N LYS A 31 -15.80 10.27 0.81
CA LYS A 31 -14.90 9.54 -0.11
C LYS A 31 -13.42 9.91 0.10
N GLY A 32 -12.53 9.19 -0.55
CA GLY A 32 -11.09 9.45 -0.58
C GLY A 32 -10.31 8.85 0.58
N TYR A 33 -10.95 8.26 1.58
CA TYR A 33 -10.31 7.66 2.74
C TYR A 33 -10.73 6.20 2.97
N SER A 34 -9.92 5.49 3.75
CA SER A 34 -10.21 4.10 4.14
C SER A 34 -11.37 4.03 5.12
N LYS A 35 -12.34 3.14 4.84
CA LYS A 35 -13.56 2.93 5.64
C LYS A 35 -13.53 1.65 6.47
N GLU A 36 -12.48 0.86 6.31
CA GLU A 36 -12.29 -0.39 7.05
C GLU A 36 -11.02 -0.28 7.89
N LYS A 37 -10.99 -1.06 8.98
CA LYS A 37 -9.84 -1.10 9.89
C LYS A 37 -8.66 -1.82 9.25
N PHE A 38 -7.46 -1.27 9.41
CA PHE A 38 -6.18 -1.91 9.11
C PHE A 38 -5.53 -2.48 10.36
N PHE A 39 -4.82 -3.59 10.21
CA PHE A 39 -3.70 -3.92 11.06
C PHE A 39 -2.54 -2.97 10.70
N CYS A 40 -1.97 -2.32 11.70
CA CYS A 40 -0.82 -1.43 11.55
C CYS A 40 0.37 -2.05 12.28
N LEU A 41 1.43 -2.39 11.54
CA LEU A 41 2.60 -3.07 12.12
C LEU A 41 3.30 -2.20 13.16
N ASN A 42 3.52 -0.93 12.82
CA ASN A 42 4.30 -0.04 13.67
C ASN A 42 3.57 1.30 13.90
N PRO A 43 2.66 1.36 14.89
CA PRO A 43 1.81 2.52 15.11
C PRO A 43 2.56 3.77 15.59
N LYS A 44 3.84 3.65 15.96
CA LYS A 44 4.66 4.75 16.49
C LYS A 44 5.52 5.44 15.44
N ILE A 45 5.66 4.90 14.25
CA ILE A 45 6.43 5.57 13.19
C ILE A 45 5.61 6.71 12.58
N LYS A 46 6.33 7.66 11.95
CA LYS A 46 5.71 8.78 11.25
C LYS A 46 4.77 8.29 10.15
N PRO A 47 3.72 9.07 9.83
CA PRO A 47 2.85 8.76 8.70
C PRO A 47 3.64 8.54 7.41
N MET A 48 3.19 7.58 6.62
CA MET A 48 3.67 7.42 5.24
C MET A 48 3.05 8.52 4.38
N VAL A 49 3.89 9.26 3.65
CA VAL A 49 3.44 10.23 2.64
C VAL A 49 4.21 9.97 1.36
N GLY A 50 3.53 9.54 0.32
CA GLY A 50 4.21 9.14 -0.92
C GLY A 50 3.24 8.86 -2.06
N TYR A 51 3.82 8.58 -3.22
CA TYR A 51 3.06 8.29 -4.44
C TYR A 51 2.69 6.80 -4.52
N ALA A 52 1.45 6.52 -4.85
CA ALA A 52 0.93 5.17 -4.98
C ALA A 52 1.61 4.40 -6.13
N LYS A 53 2.09 3.20 -5.84
CA LYS A 53 2.43 2.17 -6.83
C LYS A 53 1.41 1.05 -6.72
N THR A 54 0.47 1.03 -7.65
CA THR A 54 -0.70 0.16 -7.58
C THR A 54 -0.46 -1.18 -8.25
N ALA A 55 -0.96 -2.25 -7.64
CA ALA A 55 -1.02 -3.57 -8.27
C ALA A 55 -2.20 -4.39 -7.77
N LYS A 56 -2.55 -5.43 -8.54
CA LYS A 56 -3.54 -6.43 -8.18
C LYS A 56 -2.89 -7.80 -8.08
N ILE A 57 -3.24 -8.52 -7.04
CA ILE A 57 -2.80 -9.89 -6.79
C ILE A 57 -4.02 -10.80 -6.65
N SER A 58 -3.79 -12.10 -6.75
CA SER A 58 -4.79 -13.11 -6.46
C SER A 58 -4.16 -14.27 -5.70
N SER A 59 -4.80 -14.65 -4.59
CA SER A 59 -4.40 -15.79 -3.79
C SER A 59 -5.03 -17.13 -4.24
N LEU A 60 -5.83 -17.12 -5.31
CA LEU A 60 -6.50 -18.33 -5.84
C LEU A 60 -6.33 -18.53 -7.35
N LYS A 61 -5.92 -17.52 -8.09
CA LYS A 61 -5.74 -17.63 -9.54
C LYS A 61 -4.28 -17.72 -9.90
N HIS A 62 -3.90 -18.78 -10.58
CA HIS A 62 -2.55 -18.97 -11.08
C HIS A 62 -2.45 -18.50 -12.53
N ASN A 63 -1.59 -17.57 -12.79
CA ASN A 63 -1.19 -17.23 -14.15
C ASN A 63 0.03 -18.07 -14.53
N LYS A 64 -0.20 -19.25 -15.10
CA LYS A 64 0.85 -20.22 -15.42
C LYS A 64 1.89 -19.72 -16.43
N LYS A 65 1.55 -18.74 -17.28
CA LYS A 65 2.40 -18.28 -18.38
C LYS A 65 3.37 -17.14 -18.04
N THR A 66 3.25 -16.51 -16.85
CA THR A 66 3.89 -15.21 -16.62
C THR A 66 4.64 -15.09 -15.30
N LYS A 67 4.85 -16.17 -14.53
CA LYS A 67 5.33 -16.07 -13.13
C LYS A 67 6.63 -15.25 -12.95
N ASN A 68 7.58 -15.34 -13.82
CA ASN A 68 8.87 -14.65 -13.63
C ASN A 68 8.97 -13.31 -14.38
N SER A 69 8.48 -13.22 -15.62
CA SER A 69 8.56 -11.97 -16.39
C SER A 69 7.71 -10.87 -15.77
N ILE A 70 6.44 -11.13 -15.48
CA ILE A 70 5.56 -10.10 -14.88
C ILE A 70 6.07 -9.59 -13.51
N ARG A 71 6.79 -10.43 -12.75
CA ARG A 71 7.35 -10.01 -11.46
C ARG A 71 8.54 -9.07 -11.66
N MET A 72 9.38 -9.30 -12.65
CA MET A 72 10.49 -8.40 -12.97
C MET A 72 9.98 -7.07 -13.51
N ASP A 73 9.05 -7.09 -14.47
CA ASP A 73 8.39 -5.91 -15.02
C ASP A 73 7.71 -5.08 -13.90
N TYR A 74 7.11 -5.75 -12.93
CA TYR A 74 6.52 -5.09 -11.76
C TYR A 74 7.58 -4.41 -10.88
N TYR A 75 8.73 -5.03 -10.64
CA TYR A 75 9.79 -4.40 -9.85
C TYR A 75 10.40 -3.21 -10.59
N GLU A 76 10.55 -3.29 -11.91
CA GLU A 76 10.96 -2.15 -12.74
C GLU A 76 9.94 -1.01 -12.63
N TYR A 77 8.66 -1.30 -12.79
CA TYR A 77 7.58 -0.34 -12.58
C TYR A 77 7.61 0.29 -11.17
N VAL A 78 7.83 -0.49 -10.11
CA VAL A 78 7.94 0.05 -8.75
C VAL A 78 9.18 0.92 -8.60
N ASN A 79 10.28 0.58 -9.27
CA ASN A 79 11.52 1.37 -9.24
C ASN A 79 11.37 2.74 -9.91
N GLU A 80 10.50 2.88 -10.90
CA GLU A 80 10.25 4.12 -11.62
C GLU A 80 9.45 5.15 -10.82
N GLY A 81 9.51 6.42 -11.27
CA GLY A 81 8.70 7.52 -10.77
C GLY A 81 9.26 8.21 -9.55
N ASP A 82 8.45 9.13 -9.01
CA ASP A 82 8.86 10.01 -7.91
C ASP A 82 8.97 9.26 -6.57
N TYR A 83 9.97 9.64 -5.79
CA TYR A 83 10.17 9.19 -4.41
C TYR A 83 9.57 10.22 -3.43
N PRO A 84 9.07 9.84 -2.27
CA PRO A 84 8.85 8.49 -1.76
C PRO A 84 7.60 7.82 -2.33
N LYS A 85 7.57 6.48 -2.30
CA LYS A 85 6.50 5.65 -2.84
C LYS A 85 5.78 4.87 -1.75
N ILE A 86 4.55 4.45 -2.03
CA ILE A 86 3.76 3.54 -1.19
C ILE A 86 3.19 2.46 -2.11
N SER A 87 3.48 1.20 -1.82
CA SER A 87 2.83 0.09 -2.52
C SER A 87 1.36 -0.01 -2.13
N VAL A 88 0.47 -0.02 -3.11
CA VAL A 88 -0.98 -0.15 -2.91
C VAL A 88 -1.45 -1.41 -3.62
N ILE A 89 -1.62 -2.49 -2.85
CA ILE A 89 -1.83 -3.83 -3.39
C ILE A 89 -3.24 -4.32 -3.07
N TYR A 90 -4.02 -4.52 -4.13
CA TYR A 90 -5.36 -5.09 -4.03
C TYR A 90 -5.34 -6.59 -4.26
N ASP A 91 -5.66 -7.38 -3.23
CA ASP A 91 -5.99 -8.79 -3.41
C ASP A 91 -7.43 -8.91 -3.93
N GLN A 92 -7.57 -9.51 -5.12
CA GLN A 92 -8.86 -9.69 -5.79
C GLN A 92 -9.74 -10.73 -5.08
N HIS A 93 -9.17 -11.51 -4.15
CA HIS A 93 -9.93 -12.46 -3.37
C HIS A 93 -10.53 -11.80 -2.12
N LYS A 94 -11.83 -11.98 -1.92
CA LYS A 94 -12.57 -11.37 -0.79
C LYS A 94 -12.00 -11.79 0.57
N ASN A 95 -11.56 -13.04 0.68
CA ASN A 95 -10.93 -13.61 1.87
C ASN A 95 -9.52 -14.12 1.48
N PRO A 96 -8.48 -13.30 1.57
CA PRO A 96 -7.12 -13.69 1.24
C PRO A 96 -6.69 -14.92 2.03
N VAL A 97 -6.16 -15.92 1.35
CA VAL A 97 -5.74 -17.20 1.96
C VAL A 97 -4.24 -17.28 2.22
N GLY A 98 -3.48 -16.27 1.77
CA GLY A 98 -2.03 -16.24 1.96
C GLY A 98 -1.46 -14.83 1.86
N SER A 99 -0.28 -14.66 2.42
CA SER A 99 0.43 -13.39 2.49
C SER A 99 1.34 -13.19 1.28
N PHE A 100 1.02 -12.21 0.44
CA PHE A 100 1.98 -11.72 -0.56
C PHE A 100 3.14 -10.97 0.12
N TRP A 101 2.87 -10.33 1.24
CA TRP A 101 3.80 -9.50 1.99
C TRP A 101 4.41 -10.24 3.17
N GLY A 102 5.72 -10.24 3.23
CA GLY A 102 6.58 -10.74 4.28
C GLY A 102 7.97 -10.14 4.12
N GLU A 103 8.98 -10.71 4.74
CA GLU A 103 10.36 -10.21 4.75
C GLU A 103 10.90 -9.89 3.35
N VAL A 104 10.79 -10.82 2.41
CA VAL A 104 11.39 -10.67 1.07
C VAL A 104 10.78 -9.50 0.31
N ASN A 105 9.44 -9.46 0.19
CA ASN A 105 8.78 -8.39 -0.54
C ASN A 105 8.95 -7.03 0.16
N ALA A 106 8.93 -6.98 1.49
CA ALA A 106 9.19 -5.75 2.23
C ALA A 106 10.60 -5.21 1.96
N ASN A 107 11.63 -6.06 2.01
CA ASN A 107 13.00 -5.66 1.72
C ASN A 107 13.19 -5.16 0.28
N ILE A 108 12.63 -5.87 -0.71
CA ILE A 108 12.69 -5.45 -2.11
C ILE A 108 12.06 -4.07 -2.29
N HIS A 109 10.81 -3.90 -1.86
CA HIS A 109 10.09 -2.64 -2.03
C HIS A 109 10.71 -1.48 -1.25
N HIS A 110 11.25 -1.75 -0.06
CA HIS A 110 12.00 -0.75 0.71
C HIS A 110 13.22 -0.26 -0.08
N LYS A 111 13.98 -1.17 -0.70
CA LYS A 111 15.12 -0.81 -1.57
C LYS A 111 14.70 -0.05 -2.83
N LEU A 112 13.51 -0.34 -3.35
CA LEU A 112 12.93 0.36 -4.50
C LEU A 112 12.28 1.71 -4.11
N GLY A 113 12.40 2.15 -2.86
CA GLY A 113 11.96 3.47 -2.39
C GLY A 113 10.54 3.52 -1.83
N CYS A 114 9.92 2.36 -1.53
CA CYS A 114 8.63 2.35 -0.84
C CYS A 114 8.79 2.52 0.67
N LEU A 115 7.91 3.33 1.26
CA LEU A 115 7.80 3.52 2.71
C LEU A 115 7.02 2.40 3.41
N GLY A 116 6.25 1.66 2.64
CA GLY A 116 5.40 0.58 3.14
C GLY A 116 4.37 0.13 2.13
N VAL A 117 3.40 -0.62 2.62
CA VAL A 117 2.27 -1.13 1.83
C VAL A 117 0.94 -0.84 2.48
N ILE A 118 -0.07 -0.62 1.64
CA ILE A 118 -1.49 -0.62 1.97
C ILE A 118 -2.15 -1.75 1.20
N THR A 119 -2.81 -2.70 1.87
CA THR A 119 -3.42 -3.86 1.22
C THR A 119 -4.66 -4.37 1.96
N ASN A 120 -5.63 -4.86 1.21
CA ASN A 120 -6.72 -5.67 1.76
C ASN A 120 -6.33 -7.14 1.93
N GLY A 121 -5.11 -7.50 1.54
CA GLY A 121 -4.54 -8.82 1.71
C GLY A 121 -3.97 -9.04 3.11
N SER A 122 -3.22 -10.14 3.26
CA SER A 122 -2.54 -10.51 4.49
C SER A 122 -1.03 -10.27 4.43
N VAL A 123 -0.42 -10.16 5.62
CA VAL A 123 1.02 -9.98 5.82
C VAL A 123 1.54 -11.00 6.84
N ARG A 124 2.87 -11.24 6.83
CA ARG A 124 3.58 -12.13 7.75
C ARG A 124 4.99 -11.62 8.04
N ASP A 125 5.77 -12.39 8.78
CA ASP A 125 7.19 -12.13 9.09
C ASP A 125 7.41 -10.78 9.82
N LEU A 126 6.51 -10.44 10.76
CA LEU A 126 6.41 -9.10 11.35
C LEU A 126 7.68 -8.64 12.07
N ASP A 127 8.43 -9.59 12.65
CA ASP A 127 9.60 -9.30 13.49
C ASP A 127 10.87 -8.97 12.68
N VAL A 128 10.88 -9.31 11.38
CA VAL A 128 12.04 -9.15 10.49
C VAL A 128 11.83 -8.15 9.37
N ILE A 129 10.75 -7.38 9.42
CA ILE A 129 10.46 -6.30 8.46
C ILE A 129 11.43 -5.14 8.70
N PRO A 130 11.91 -4.45 7.64
CA PRO A 130 12.75 -3.26 7.80
C PRO A 130 12.09 -2.23 8.74
N LYS A 131 12.84 -1.70 9.71
CA LYS A 131 12.31 -0.83 10.79
C LYS A 131 11.51 0.38 10.31
N ASN A 132 11.83 0.89 9.11
CA ASN A 132 11.16 2.05 8.51
C ASN A 132 10.15 1.67 7.42
N PHE A 133 9.77 0.40 7.33
CA PHE A 133 8.77 -0.08 6.38
C PHE A 133 7.47 -0.40 7.12
N GLN A 134 6.36 0.17 6.68
CA GLN A 134 5.06 0.02 7.35
C GLN A 134 4.18 -0.99 6.63
N PHE A 135 3.49 -1.83 7.40
CA PHE A 135 2.36 -2.60 6.92
C PHE A 135 1.04 -2.00 7.42
N LEU A 136 0.17 -1.61 6.48
CA LEU A 136 -1.25 -1.42 6.69
C LEU A 136 -1.99 -2.50 5.92
N SER A 137 -2.45 -3.55 6.61
CA SER A 137 -3.07 -4.73 6.00
C SER A 137 -4.41 -5.06 6.63
N LYS A 138 -5.24 -5.82 5.93
CA LYS A 138 -6.53 -6.26 6.47
C LYS A 138 -6.35 -7.36 7.52
N THR A 139 -5.40 -8.29 7.31
CA THR A 139 -5.25 -9.48 8.15
C THR A 139 -3.81 -9.99 8.17
N LEU A 140 -3.58 -11.00 8.99
CA LEU A 140 -2.34 -11.76 9.08
C LEU A 140 -2.56 -13.18 8.58
N SER A 141 -1.54 -13.78 7.95
CA SER A 141 -1.55 -15.19 7.58
C SER A 141 -0.13 -15.75 7.64
N PRO A 142 0.11 -16.91 8.25
CA PRO A 142 1.46 -17.48 8.37
C PRO A 142 1.99 -18.02 7.04
N SER A 143 1.10 -18.37 6.10
CA SER A 143 1.48 -18.93 4.80
C SER A 143 1.53 -17.87 3.71
N HIS A 144 2.49 -17.97 2.80
CA HIS A 144 2.48 -17.19 1.55
C HIS A 144 1.49 -17.73 0.52
N ALA A 145 0.99 -18.96 0.69
CA ALA A 145 0.18 -19.66 -0.29
C ALA A 145 0.71 -19.51 -1.75
N GLU A 146 -0.12 -19.68 -2.75
CA GLU A 146 0.27 -19.40 -4.15
C GLU A 146 -0.30 -18.06 -4.63
N VAL A 147 0.15 -16.97 -4.02
CA VAL A 147 -0.28 -15.63 -4.44
C VAL A 147 0.42 -15.23 -5.73
N SER A 148 -0.36 -14.87 -6.73
CA SER A 148 0.12 -14.45 -8.04
C SER A 148 -0.12 -12.96 -8.28
N LEU A 149 0.86 -12.28 -8.86
CA LEU A 149 0.70 -10.93 -9.39
C LEU A 149 -0.13 -11.01 -10.68
N MET A 150 -1.18 -10.21 -10.78
CA MET A 150 -2.13 -10.22 -11.89
C MET A 150 -1.91 -9.05 -12.85
N GLU A 151 -1.80 -7.85 -12.32
CA GLU A 151 -1.55 -6.61 -13.08
C GLU A 151 -0.99 -5.52 -12.16
N PHE A 152 -0.41 -4.47 -12.73
CA PHE A 152 0.10 -3.31 -12.01
C PHE A 152 -0.07 -2.02 -12.80
N GLY A 153 0.09 -0.87 -12.14
CA GLY A 153 -0.08 0.46 -12.76
C GLY A 153 -1.54 0.80 -13.07
N THR A 154 -2.49 -0.03 -12.66
CA THR A 154 -3.92 0.19 -12.92
C THR A 154 -4.64 0.64 -11.64
N LYS A 155 -5.77 1.31 -11.85
CA LYS A 155 -6.63 1.75 -10.75
C LYS A 155 -7.08 0.57 -9.87
N VAL A 156 -7.01 0.74 -8.56
CA VAL A 156 -7.51 -0.20 -7.56
C VAL A 156 -8.64 0.42 -6.74
N LYS A 157 -9.57 -0.44 -6.30
CA LYS A 157 -10.69 -0.02 -5.44
C LYS A 157 -10.90 -1.04 -4.34
N PHE A 158 -10.59 -0.65 -3.11
CA PHE A 158 -10.77 -1.51 -1.93
C PHE A 158 -10.84 -0.66 -0.64
N MET A 159 -11.42 -1.22 0.40
CA MET A 159 -11.53 -0.60 1.72
C MET A 159 -12.12 0.83 1.69
N GLY A 160 -13.03 1.09 0.74
CA GLY A 160 -13.70 2.39 0.59
C GLY A 160 -12.92 3.45 -0.19
N MET A 161 -11.69 3.16 -0.60
CA MET A 161 -10.86 4.07 -1.42
C MET A 161 -10.84 3.63 -2.88
N GLU A 162 -10.71 4.60 -3.78
CA GLU A 162 -10.34 4.41 -5.17
C GLU A 162 -9.01 5.13 -5.41
N ILE A 163 -7.97 4.39 -5.77
CA ILE A 163 -6.59 4.88 -5.89
C ILE A 163 -6.08 4.57 -7.29
N LYS A 164 -5.55 5.59 -7.96
CA LYS A 164 -4.84 5.48 -9.23
C LYS A 164 -3.34 5.42 -9.00
N ASP A 165 -2.64 4.91 -9.99
CA ASP A 165 -1.18 5.00 -9.98
C ASP A 165 -0.72 6.46 -9.86
N ASN A 166 0.32 6.68 -9.06
CA ASN A 166 0.88 7.98 -8.72
C ASN A 166 -0.06 8.96 -7.96
N ASP A 167 -1.21 8.52 -7.45
CA ASP A 167 -1.97 9.33 -6.49
C ASP A 167 -1.12 9.58 -5.24
N LEU A 168 -1.25 10.77 -4.64
CA LEU A 168 -0.58 11.09 -3.40
C LEU A 168 -1.35 10.51 -2.22
N ILE A 169 -0.69 9.65 -1.45
CA ILE A 169 -1.25 8.98 -0.28
C ILE A 169 -0.68 9.54 1.00
N HIS A 170 -1.54 9.74 1.99
CA HIS A 170 -1.16 9.92 3.38
C HIS A 170 -1.75 8.77 4.21
N ALA A 171 -0.92 8.10 5.02
CA ALA A 171 -1.37 6.92 5.77
C ALA A 171 -0.62 6.73 7.08
N ASP A 172 -1.35 6.38 8.15
CA ASP A 172 -0.84 6.07 9.48
C ASP A 172 -1.70 5.01 10.20
N VAL A 173 -1.59 4.95 11.53
CA VAL A 173 -2.36 4.00 12.36
C VAL A 173 -3.88 4.17 12.24
N HIS A 174 -4.39 5.35 11.86
CA HIS A 174 -5.81 5.62 11.70
C HIS A 174 -6.36 5.15 10.35
N GLY A 175 -5.49 4.91 9.37
CA GLY A 175 -5.86 4.50 8.02
C GLY A 175 -5.13 5.27 6.94
N ALA A 176 -5.78 5.43 5.78
CA ALA A 176 -5.21 6.10 4.63
C ALA A 176 -6.20 7.05 3.95
N VAL A 177 -5.69 8.08 3.30
CA VAL A 177 -6.41 9.00 2.42
C VAL A 177 -5.61 9.27 1.15
N SER A 178 -6.32 9.44 0.03
CA SER A 178 -5.77 9.71 -1.30
C SER A 178 -6.41 10.96 -1.90
#